data_169ef54ef2d48b055f2a1571b50b0058
#
_entry.id   169ef54ef2d48b055f2a1571b50b0058
#
_cell.length_a   1.000
_cell.length_b   1.000
_cell.length_c   1.000
_cell.angle_alpha   90.00
_cell.angle_beta   90.00
_cell.angle_gamma   90.00
#
_symmetry.space_group_name_H-M   'P 1'
#
loop_
_entity.id
_entity.type
_entity.pdbx_description
1 polymer ?
#
loop_
_entity_poly.entity_id
_entity_poly.type
_entity_poly.pdbx_seq_one_letter_code
_entity_poly.pdbx_strand_id
1 'polypeptide(L)'
;IAVTIIMAGSGLIRVVMQRHESSLDWLSVFLSIGLIGVMYVINQIGKTKINWTISGTILLVSILAIIWFCIRQLKLQNPLSELRAMKTFNYDLAILLTSISYIALIVTTIIFPLYYQGVLKVSPFVSGMSLVPGAALLSILNPLTGKLADKIGFKPTMLVGMAMIVAGWFVGLFLINQMSLWIMILCAMVIEGGNAFVMM
;
A
#
# COMPACT_ATOMS: atom_id res chain seq x y z
N ILE A 1 -18.43 -15.14 -6.26
CA ILE A 1 -17.78 -15.11 -4.92
C ILE A 1 -17.88 -13.70 -4.33
N ALA A 2 -17.42 -12.61 -5.00
CA ALA A 2 -17.49 -11.25 -4.46
C ALA A 2 -18.94 -10.81 -4.15
N VAL A 3 -19.89 -11.06 -5.03
CA VAL A 3 -21.32 -10.72 -4.86
C VAL A 3 -21.93 -11.47 -3.69
N THR A 4 -21.61 -12.76 -3.51
CA THR A 4 -22.11 -13.56 -2.39
C THR A 4 -21.55 -13.08 -1.04
N ILE A 5 -20.29 -12.64 -0.98
CA ILE A 5 -19.68 -12.05 0.23
C ILE A 5 -20.34 -10.70 0.56
N ILE A 6 -20.62 -9.86 -0.43
CA ILE A 6 -21.30 -8.58 -0.24
C ILE A 6 -22.74 -8.79 0.27
N MET A 7 -23.47 -9.72 -0.31
CA MET A 7 -24.84 -10.03 0.13
C MET A 7 -24.88 -10.62 1.55
N ALA A 8 -23.97 -11.53 1.89
CA ALA A 8 -23.87 -12.08 3.24
C ALA A 8 -23.40 -11.01 4.26
N GLY A 9 -22.47 -10.13 3.87
CA GLY A 9 -21.97 -9.06 4.73
C GLY A 9 -22.99 -7.96 4.99
N SER A 10 -23.82 -7.60 4.01
CA SER A 10 -24.82 -6.52 4.16
C SER A 10 -25.87 -6.78 5.24
N GLY A 11 -26.17 -8.06 5.53
CA GLY A 11 -27.08 -8.44 6.61
C GLY A 11 -26.45 -8.47 8.01
N LEU A 12 -25.12 -8.54 8.10
CA LEU A 12 -24.38 -8.62 9.35
C LEU A 12 -23.82 -7.26 9.83
N ILE A 13 -23.68 -6.30 8.93
CA ILE A 13 -23.13 -4.98 9.25
C ILE A 13 -24.25 -4.09 9.81
N ARG A 14 -24.30 -3.97 11.13
CA ARG A 14 -25.10 -2.92 11.79
C ARG A 14 -24.36 -1.60 11.73
N VAL A 15 -25.01 -0.59 11.17
CA VAL A 15 -24.48 0.80 11.19
C VAL A 15 -24.49 1.30 12.63
N VAL A 16 -23.35 1.29 13.29
CA VAL A 16 -23.17 1.71 14.69
C VAL A 16 -22.87 3.21 14.79
N MET A 17 -22.46 3.85 13.69
CA MET A 17 -22.14 5.28 13.68
C MET A 17 -23.35 6.13 13.35
N GLN A 18 -23.55 7.21 14.11
CA GLN A 18 -24.52 8.24 13.78
C GLN A 18 -24.23 8.80 12.39
N ARG A 19 -25.24 8.84 11.53
CA ARG A 19 -25.16 9.37 10.19
C ARG A 19 -24.95 10.89 10.28
N HIS A 20 -23.73 11.34 10.17
CA HIS A 20 -23.48 12.74 9.90
C HIS A 20 -23.84 13.00 8.43
N GLU A 21 -24.77 13.93 8.20
CA GLU A 21 -25.06 14.42 6.84
C GLU A 21 -23.83 15.20 6.35
N SER A 22 -22.90 14.48 5.73
CA SER A 22 -21.79 15.13 5.02
C SER A 22 -22.25 15.42 3.59
N SER A 23 -22.43 16.69 3.25
CA SER A 23 -22.59 17.10 1.86
C SER A 23 -21.30 16.76 1.10
N LEU A 24 -21.43 15.93 0.06
CA LEU A 24 -20.32 15.63 -0.84
C LEU A 24 -19.82 16.92 -1.50
N ASP A 25 -18.58 17.29 -1.21
CA ASP A 25 -17.93 18.40 -1.91
C ASP A 25 -17.46 17.96 -3.30
N TRP A 26 -18.36 18.08 -4.27
CA TRP A 26 -18.10 17.73 -5.66
C TRP A 26 -16.86 18.41 -6.24
N LEU A 27 -16.55 19.63 -5.81
CA LEU A 27 -15.35 20.33 -6.28
C LEU A 27 -14.07 19.63 -5.79
N SER A 28 -14.06 19.17 -4.55
CA SER A 28 -12.93 18.38 -4.04
C SER A 28 -12.78 17.04 -4.76
N VAL A 29 -13.89 16.41 -5.16
CA VAL A 29 -13.87 15.20 -6.00
C VAL A 29 -13.24 15.51 -7.36
N PHE A 30 -13.63 16.59 -8.03
CA PHE A 30 -13.03 16.99 -9.31
C PHE A 30 -11.53 17.31 -9.18
N LEU A 31 -11.12 17.99 -8.13
CA LEU A 31 -9.72 18.34 -7.91
C LEU A 31 -8.86 17.10 -7.63
N SER A 32 -9.42 16.05 -7.03
CA SER A 32 -8.71 14.77 -6.82
C SER A 32 -8.32 14.07 -8.14
N ILE A 33 -8.96 14.41 -9.27
CA ILE A 33 -8.58 13.93 -10.61
C ILE A 33 -7.13 14.36 -10.95
N GLY A 34 -6.63 15.44 -10.35
CA GLY A 34 -5.23 15.83 -10.48
C GLY A 34 -4.24 14.74 -10.10
N LEU A 35 -4.57 13.88 -9.12
CA LEU A 35 -3.74 12.72 -8.76
C LEU A 35 -3.63 11.72 -9.92
N ILE A 36 -4.72 11.49 -10.65
CA ILE A 36 -4.75 10.61 -11.83
C ILE A 36 -3.84 11.17 -12.93
N GLY A 37 -3.87 12.50 -13.13
CA GLY A 37 -3.01 13.15 -14.12
C GLY A 37 -1.52 13.00 -13.79
N VAL A 38 -1.11 13.15 -12.53
CA VAL A 38 0.28 12.88 -12.10
C VAL A 38 0.65 11.41 -12.34
N MET A 39 -0.20 10.47 -11.96
CA MET A 39 0.02 9.03 -12.18
C MET A 39 0.16 8.72 -13.68
N TYR A 40 -0.66 9.35 -14.53
CA TYR A 40 -0.56 9.21 -15.98
C TYR A 40 0.80 9.66 -16.51
N VAL A 41 1.30 10.82 -16.07
CA VAL A 41 2.61 11.34 -16.50
C VAL A 41 3.74 10.45 -16.01
N ILE A 42 3.72 10.00 -14.76
CA ILE A 42 4.72 9.05 -14.23
C ILE A 42 4.75 7.77 -15.09
N ASN A 43 3.60 7.25 -15.49
CA ASN A 43 3.51 6.06 -16.34
C ASN A 43 4.04 6.29 -17.76
N GLN A 44 4.07 7.54 -18.24
CA GLN A 44 4.64 7.87 -19.56
C GLN A 44 6.17 7.90 -19.56
N ILE A 45 6.82 8.19 -18.42
CA ILE A 45 8.29 8.31 -18.31
C ILE A 45 9.00 7.01 -18.72
N GLY A 46 8.34 5.84 -18.57
CA GLY A 46 8.89 4.55 -18.99
C GLY A 46 8.71 4.19 -20.47
N LYS A 47 8.07 5.03 -21.28
CA LYS A 47 7.77 4.72 -22.69
C LYS A 47 8.78 5.33 -23.64
N THR A 48 9.06 4.63 -24.74
CA THR A 48 10.04 5.04 -25.76
C THR A 48 9.68 6.28 -26.57
N LYS A 49 8.40 6.68 -26.60
CA LYS A 49 7.92 7.90 -27.30
C LYS A 49 7.12 8.75 -26.33
N ILE A 50 7.76 9.71 -25.70
CA ILE A 50 7.10 10.66 -24.79
C ILE A 50 6.81 11.94 -25.56
N ASN A 51 5.55 12.35 -25.57
CA ASN A 51 5.20 13.69 -26.06
C ASN A 51 5.36 14.69 -24.90
N TRP A 52 6.55 15.28 -24.78
CA TRP A 52 6.92 16.14 -23.66
C TRP A 52 6.00 17.35 -23.47
N THR A 53 5.46 17.89 -24.58
CA THR A 53 4.53 19.01 -24.51
C THR A 53 3.22 18.63 -23.83
N ILE A 54 2.61 17.51 -24.22
CA ILE A 54 1.35 17.03 -23.66
C ILE A 54 1.55 16.58 -22.22
N SER A 55 2.62 15.82 -21.95
CA SER A 55 2.91 15.35 -20.60
C SER A 55 3.22 16.50 -19.65
N GLY A 56 3.93 17.51 -20.10
CA GLY A 56 4.23 18.71 -19.33
C GLY A 56 2.98 19.54 -19.00
N THR A 57 2.07 19.73 -19.95
CA THR A 57 0.81 20.46 -19.70
C THR A 57 -0.09 19.69 -18.74
N ILE A 58 -0.24 18.36 -18.88
CA ILE A 58 -0.99 17.53 -17.96
C ILE A 58 -0.40 17.60 -16.55
N LEU A 59 0.93 17.51 -16.42
CA LEU A 59 1.60 17.60 -15.14
C LEU A 59 1.34 18.93 -14.44
N LEU A 60 1.47 20.03 -15.18
CA LEU A 60 1.27 21.37 -14.64
C LEU A 60 -0.18 21.58 -14.16
N VAL A 61 -1.16 21.21 -14.97
CA VAL A 61 -2.58 21.27 -14.59
C VAL A 61 -2.87 20.38 -13.38
N SER A 62 -2.29 19.18 -13.34
CA SER A 62 -2.46 18.24 -12.24
C SER A 62 -1.88 18.77 -10.93
N ILE A 63 -0.69 19.36 -10.95
CA ILE A 63 -0.06 19.97 -9.78
C ILE A 63 -0.90 21.14 -9.27
N LEU A 64 -1.38 22.01 -10.16
CA LEU A 64 -2.25 23.13 -9.79
C LEU A 64 -3.56 22.65 -9.14
N ALA A 65 -4.17 21.59 -9.70
CA ALA A 65 -5.37 20.99 -9.15
C ALA A 65 -5.12 20.40 -7.74
N ILE A 66 -3.98 19.72 -7.53
CA ILE A 66 -3.60 19.16 -6.23
C ILE A 66 -3.34 20.26 -5.20
N ILE A 67 -2.63 21.32 -5.58
CA ILE A 67 -2.37 22.46 -4.69
C ILE A 67 -3.69 23.09 -4.27
N TRP A 68 -4.59 23.34 -5.23
CA TRP A 68 -5.90 23.89 -4.92
C TRP A 68 -6.73 22.95 -4.05
N PHE A 69 -6.71 21.65 -4.31
CA PHE A 69 -7.31 20.62 -3.47
C PHE A 69 -6.80 20.71 -2.03
N CYS A 70 -5.49 20.73 -1.81
CA CYS A 70 -4.89 20.83 -0.48
C CYS A 70 -5.31 22.11 0.26
N ILE A 71 -5.25 23.27 -0.41
CA ILE A 71 -5.67 24.56 0.18
C ILE A 71 -7.15 24.52 0.57
N ARG A 72 -7.99 23.93 -0.27
CA ARG A 72 -9.42 23.80 -0.01
C ARG A 72 -9.71 22.87 1.16
N GLN A 73 -9.07 21.69 1.20
CA GLN A 73 -9.24 20.71 2.29
C GLN A 73 -8.84 21.29 3.65
N LEU A 74 -7.83 22.14 3.70
CA LEU A 74 -7.41 22.81 4.94
C LEU A 74 -8.42 23.86 5.44
N LYS A 75 -9.25 24.41 4.54
CA LYS A 75 -10.24 25.45 4.86
C LYS A 75 -11.63 24.90 5.17
N LEU A 76 -11.98 23.71 4.68
CA LEU A 76 -13.29 23.11 4.92
C LEU A 76 -13.48 22.67 6.38
N GLN A 77 -14.71 22.79 6.88
CA GLN A 77 -15.09 22.29 8.22
C GLN A 77 -15.23 20.77 8.24
N ASN A 78 -15.71 20.16 7.13
CA ASN A 78 -15.82 18.72 6.94
C ASN A 78 -15.02 18.32 5.69
N PRO A 79 -13.68 18.18 5.79
CA PRO A 79 -12.85 17.83 4.65
C PRO A 79 -13.01 16.34 4.26
N LEU A 80 -12.86 16.04 2.96
CA LEU A 80 -12.80 14.65 2.47
C LEU A 80 -11.56 13.90 3.00
N SER A 81 -10.47 14.63 3.24
CA SER A 81 -9.24 14.13 3.81
C SER A 81 -8.77 15.05 4.91
N GLU A 82 -8.56 14.53 6.11
CA GLU A 82 -8.07 15.31 7.25
C GLU A 82 -6.57 15.63 7.13
N LEU A 83 -6.21 16.50 6.18
CA LEU A 83 -4.82 16.94 5.99
C LEU A 83 -4.25 17.67 7.23
N ARG A 84 -5.11 18.11 8.16
CA ARG A 84 -4.67 18.73 9.42
C ARG A 84 -3.91 17.76 10.32
N ALA A 85 -4.18 16.45 10.20
CA ALA A 85 -3.45 15.43 10.94
C ALA A 85 -1.97 15.39 10.56
N MET A 86 -1.60 15.79 9.33
CA MET A 86 -0.20 15.88 8.85
C MET A 86 0.62 16.97 9.58
N LYS A 87 0.01 17.77 10.45
CA LYS A 87 0.75 18.72 11.31
C LYS A 87 1.42 18.04 12.51
N THR A 88 1.12 16.78 12.77
CA THR A 88 1.73 16.04 13.88
C THR A 88 2.85 15.14 13.37
N PHE A 89 4.06 15.35 13.88
CA PHE A 89 5.25 14.58 13.49
C PHE A 89 5.07 13.06 13.56
N ASN A 90 4.32 12.58 14.56
CA ASN A 90 4.04 11.15 14.72
C ASN A 90 3.17 10.59 13.58
N TYR A 91 2.25 11.39 13.06
CA TYR A 91 1.39 11.01 11.94
C TYR A 91 2.18 10.96 10.63
N ASP A 92 3.01 11.96 10.38
CA ASP A 92 3.88 11.99 9.20
C ASP A 92 4.86 10.83 9.19
N LEU A 93 5.44 10.52 10.36
CA LEU A 93 6.32 9.37 10.51
C LEU A 93 5.59 8.05 10.23
N ALA A 94 4.35 7.90 10.73
CA ALA A 94 3.55 6.70 10.46
C ALA A 94 3.24 6.55 8.97
N ILE A 95 2.85 7.63 8.27
CA ILE A 95 2.61 7.61 6.82
C ILE A 95 3.89 7.20 6.07
N LEU A 96 5.03 7.78 6.43
CA LEU A 96 6.31 7.48 5.80
C LEU A 96 6.69 6.00 5.96
N LEU A 97 6.59 5.47 7.18
CA LEU A 97 6.89 4.08 7.47
C LEU A 97 5.92 3.13 6.73
N THR A 98 4.64 3.44 6.72
CA THR A 98 3.64 2.66 5.97
C THR A 98 3.92 2.71 4.47
N SER A 99 4.30 3.86 3.92
CA SER A 99 4.66 3.99 2.50
C SER A 99 5.88 3.13 2.15
N ILE A 100 6.92 3.13 2.98
CA ILE A 100 8.10 2.27 2.80
C ILE A 100 7.70 0.79 2.85
N SER A 101 6.82 0.42 3.76
CA SER A 101 6.30 -0.94 3.89
C SER A 101 5.54 -1.38 2.63
N TYR A 102 4.69 -0.51 2.06
CA TYR A 102 4.01 -0.77 0.78
C TYR A 102 4.99 -0.93 -0.39
N ILE A 103 6.04 -0.10 -0.45
CA ILE A 103 7.09 -0.25 -1.46
C ILE A 103 7.76 -1.61 -1.32
N ALA A 104 8.12 -2.02 -0.10
CA ALA A 104 8.73 -3.33 0.15
C ALA A 104 7.81 -4.48 -0.30
N LEU A 105 6.50 -4.39 -0.04
CA LEU A 105 5.51 -5.37 -0.48
C LEU A 105 5.42 -5.45 -2.02
N ILE A 106 5.33 -4.32 -2.70
CA ILE A 106 5.26 -4.26 -4.16
C ILE A 106 6.55 -4.83 -4.77
N VAL A 107 7.70 -4.47 -4.23
CA VAL A 107 9.01 -4.97 -4.67
C VAL A 107 9.09 -6.49 -4.51
N THR A 108 8.63 -7.03 -3.38
CA THR A 108 8.59 -8.47 -3.14
C THR A 108 7.69 -9.18 -4.15
N THR A 109 6.49 -8.68 -4.39
CA THR A 109 5.52 -9.30 -5.31
C THR A 109 5.94 -9.24 -6.78
N ILE A 110 6.82 -8.31 -7.17
CA ILE A 110 7.33 -8.19 -8.53
C ILE A 110 8.69 -8.90 -8.69
N ILE A 111 9.64 -8.64 -7.81
CA ILE A 111 11.02 -9.13 -7.98
C ILE A 111 11.11 -10.63 -7.76
N PHE A 112 10.40 -11.19 -6.78
CA PHE A 112 10.49 -12.61 -6.50
C PHE A 112 9.99 -13.47 -7.67
N PRO A 113 8.81 -13.24 -8.27
CA PRO A 113 8.39 -13.94 -9.47
C PRO A 113 9.33 -13.76 -10.66
N LEU A 114 9.88 -12.56 -10.86
CA LEU A 114 10.87 -12.32 -11.92
C LEU A 114 12.14 -13.15 -11.71
N TYR A 115 12.63 -13.22 -10.49
CA TYR A 115 13.78 -14.05 -10.14
C TYR A 115 13.47 -15.55 -10.33
N TYR A 116 12.31 -16.02 -9.89
CA TYR A 116 11.90 -17.42 -10.08
C TYR A 116 11.87 -17.81 -11.55
N GLN A 117 11.31 -16.97 -12.41
CA GLN A 117 11.20 -17.24 -13.83
C GLN A 117 12.51 -17.01 -14.57
N GLY A 118 13.22 -15.91 -14.25
CA GLY A 118 14.45 -15.50 -14.94
C GLY A 118 15.66 -16.35 -14.59
N VAL A 119 15.90 -16.59 -13.30
CA VAL A 119 17.10 -17.26 -12.78
C VAL A 119 16.85 -18.73 -12.49
N LEU A 120 15.81 -19.04 -11.73
CA LEU A 120 15.51 -20.42 -11.35
C LEU A 120 14.78 -21.21 -12.45
N LYS A 121 14.39 -20.53 -13.56
CA LYS A 121 13.67 -21.13 -14.70
C LYS A 121 12.40 -21.90 -14.32
N VAL A 122 11.74 -21.47 -13.27
CA VAL A 122 10.49 -22.05 -12.79
C VAL A 122 9.33 -21.59 -13.68
N SER A 123 8.30 -22.43 -13.84
CA SER A 123 7.12 -22.06 -14.63
C SER A 123 6.36 -20.87 -14.02
N PRO A 124 5.67 -20.04 -14.83
CA PRO A 124 4.88 -18.93 -14.33
C PRO A 124 3.83 -19.33 -13.29
N PHE A 125 3.25 -20.53 -13.44
CA PHE A 125 2.28 -21.06 -12.48
C PHE A 125 2.91 -21.29 -11.09
N VAL A 126 4.05 -21.99 -11.03
CA VAL A 126 4.75 -22.26 -9.77
C VAL A 126 5.26 -20.95 -9.16
N SER A 127 5.73 -20.02 -9.98
CA SER A 127 6.14 -18.68 -9.55
C SER A 127 4.98 -17.90 -8.90
N GLY A 128 3.78 -17.95 -9.47
CA GLY A 128 2.58 -17.35 -8.86
C GLY A 128 2.17 -18.05 -7.56
N MET A 129 2.19 -19.38 -7.54
CA MET A 129 1.86 -20.17 -6.35
C MET A 129 2.81 -19.94 -5.19
N SER A 130 4.07 -19.59 -5.45
CA SER A 130 5.06 -19.29 -4.41
C SER A 130 4.76 -18.04 -3.59
N LEU A 131 3.91 -17.14 -4.09
CA LEU A 131 3.45 -15.95 -3.33
C LEU A 131 2.27 -16.26 -2.40
N VAL A 132 1.53 -17.35 -2.66
CA VAL A 132 0.31 -17.69 -1.90
C VAL A 132 0.56 -17.86 -0.39
N PRO A 133 1.63 -18.54 0.07
CA PRO A 133 1.90 -18.66 1.50
C PRO A 133 2.10 -17.33 2.22
N GLY A 134 2.79 -16.38 1.59
CA GLY A 134 2.98 -15.02 2.12
C GLY A 134 1.65 -14.26 2.21
N ALA A 135 0.87 -14.23 1.14
CA ALA A 135 -0.43 -13.58 1.09
C ALA A 135 -1.43 -14.19 2.09
N ALA A 136 -1.40 -15.51 2.28
CA ALA A 136 -2.21 -16.18 3.29
C ALA A 136 -1.80 -15.77 4.71
N LEU A 137 -0.50 -15.72 4.98
CA LEU A 137 0.04 -15.26 6.26
C LEU A 137 -0.35 -13.81 6.55
N LEU A 138 -0.20 -12.92 5.58
CA LEU A 138 -0.63 -11.53 5.65
C LEU A 138 -2.12 -11.42 6.03
N SER A 139 -2.99 -12.18 5.34
CA SER A 139 -4.43 -12.17 5.57
C SER A 139 -4.82 -12.66 6.97
N ILE A 140 -4.12 -13.66 7.49
CA ILE A 140 -4.36 -14.21 8.83
C ILE A 140 -3.82 -13.25 9.91
N LEU A 141 -2.66 -12.67 9.69
CA LEU A 141 -2.02 -11.79 10.65
C LEU A 141 -2.70 -10.42 10.78
N ASN A 142 -3.26 -9.85 9.70
CA ASN A 142 -3.89 -8.53 9.74
C ASN A 142 -4.91 -8.34 10.88
N PRO A 143 -5.91 -9.21 11.09
CA PRO A 143 -6.83 -9.05 12.22
C PRO A 143 -6.18 -9.32 13.58
N LEU A 144 -5.12 -10.11 13.64
CA LEU A 144 -4.40 -10.42 14.88
C LEU A 144 -3.51 -9.24 15.29
N THR A 145 -2.83 -8.62 14.35
CA THR A 145 -1.97 -7.46 14.59
C THR A 145 -2.77 -6.24 15.02
N GLY A 146 -3.97 -6.03 14.47
CA GLY A 146 -4.91 -5.00 14.95
C GLY A 146 -5.24 -5.19 16.43
N LYS A 147 -5.66 -6.40 16.83
CA LYS A 147 -5.92 -6.71 18.24
C LYS A 147 -4.69 -6.59 19.13
N LEU A 148 -3.53 -6.89 18.61
CA LEU A 148 -2.26 -6.75 19.34
C LEU A 148 -1.93 -5.27 19.55
N ALA A 149 -2.10 -4.45 18.51
CA ALA A 149 -1.90 -3.02 18.58
C ALA A 149 -2.83 -2.33 19.60
N ASP A 150 -4.06 -2.81 19.72
CA ASP A 150 -5.01 -2.33 20.74
C ASP A 150 -4.52 -2.63 22.17
N LYS A 151 -3.76 -3.71 22.35
CA LYS A 151 -3.25 -4.13 23.69
C LYS A 151 -1.92 -3.50 24.07
N ILE A 152 -0.94 -3.51 23.16
CA ILE A 152 0.43 -3.07 23.45
C ILE A 152 0.78 -1.72 22.82
N GLY A 153 -0.12 -1.17 22.00
CA GLY A 153 0.04 0.10 21.30
C GLY A 153 0.61 -0.04 19.90
N PHE A 154 0.36 0.96 19.08
CA PHE A 154 0.77 0.98 17.65
C PHE A 154 2.29 1.03 17.47
N LYS A 155 3.01 1.81 18.31
CA LYS A 155 4.44 2.01 18.17
C LYS A 155 5.26 0.71 18.24
N PRO A 156 5.13 -0.12 19.31
CA PRO A 156 5.90 -1.37 19.39
C PRO A 156 5.49 -2.36 18.29
N THR A 157 4.22 -2.43 17.94
CA THR A 157 3.72 -3.33 16.89
C THR A 157 4.33 -2.97 15.53
N MET A 158 4.34 -1.70 15.18
CA MET A 158 4.95 -1.21 13.94
C MET A 158 6.46 -1.45 13.89
N LEU A 159 7.18 -1.27 15.03
CA LEU A 159 8.61 -1.56 15.10
C LEU A 159 8.92 -3.04 14.85
N VAL A 160 8.12 -3.95 15.40
CA VAL A 160 8.26 -5.38 15.14
C VAL A 160 8.06 -5.68 13.65
N GLY A 161 7.02 -5.11 13.03
CA GLY A 161 6.77 -5.26 11.59
C GLY A 161 7.94 -4.79 10.74
N MET A 162 8.46 -3.59 11.03
CA MET A 162 9.63 -3.05 10.31
C MET A 162 10.87 -3.92 10.50
N ALA A 163 11.13 -4.41 11.71
CA ALA A 163 12.24 -5.32 11.98
C ALA A 163 12.12 -6.63 11.19
N MET A 164 10.91 -7.19 11.07
CA MET A 164 10.65 -8.37 10.25
C MET A 164 10.91 -8.12 8.76
N ILE A 165 10.45 -6.98 8.22
CA ILE A 165 10.68 -6.61 6.81
C ILE A 165 12.19 -6.50 6.55
N VAL A 166 12.91 -5.77 7.40
CA VAL A 166 14.36 -5.59 7.28
C VAL A 166 15.07 -6.94 7.38
N ALA A 167 14.72 -7.77 8.36
CA ALA A 167 15.31 -9.11 8.53
C ALA A 167 15.06 -9.99 7.30
N GLY A 168 13.85 -10.00 6.74
CA GLY A 168 13.52 -10.77 5.54
C GLY A 168 14.37 -10.37 4.34
N TRP A 169 14.59 -9.08 4.12
CA TRP A 169 15.46 -8.59 3.05
C TRP A 169 16.94 -8.87 3.32
N PHE A 170 17.40 -8.70 4.57
CA PHE A 170 18.79 -9.03 4.93
C PHE A 170 19.09 -10.50 4.72
N VAL A 171 18.23 -11.41 5.21
CA VAL A 171 18.39 -12.85 5.01
C VAL A 171 18.40 -13.18 3.51
N GLY A 172 17.51 -12.55 2.73
CA GLY A 172 17.51 -12.69 1.28
C GLY A 172 18.83 -12.28 0.63
N LEU A 173 19.42 -11.15 1.05
CA LEU A 173 20.72 -10.69 0.53
C LEU A 173 21.89 -11.63 0.90
N PHE A 174 21.95 -12.10 2.14
CA PHE A 174 23.03 -13.00 2.58
C PHE A 174 22.96 -14.37 1.91
N LEU A 175 21.76 -14.86 1.63
CA LEU A 175 21.54 -16.17 1.03
C LEU A 175 21.44 -16.12 -0.51
N ILE A 176 21.76 -15.00 -1.15
CA ILE A 176 21.54 -14.79 -2.60
C ILE A 176 22.25 -15.85 -3.46
N ASN A 177 23.42 -16.33 -3.03
CA ASN A 177 24.19 -17.38 -3.73
C ASN A 177 23.65 -18.78 -3.51
N GLN A 178 22.78 -19.00 -2.52
CA GLN A 178 22.17 -20.29 -2.16
C GLN A 178 20.64 -20.26 -2.33
N MET A 179 20.12 -19.26 -3.05
CA MET A 179 18.70 -19.03 -3.20
C MET A 179 18.02 -20.21 -3.90
N SER A 180 17.35 -21.01 -3.11
CA SER A 180 16.37 -21.99 -3.56
C SER A 180 14.97 -21.40 -3.50
N LEU A 181 14.02 -22.00 -4.23
CA LEU A 181 12.60 -21.58 -4.20
C LEU A 181 12.06 -21.52 -2.77
N TRP A 182 12.41 -22.48 -1.91
CA TRP A 182 11.94 -22.56 -0.54
C TRP A 182 12.45 -21.43 0.36
N ILE A 183 13.73 -21.07 0.21
CA ILE A 183 14.32 -19.95 0.98
C ILE A 183 13.64 -18.66 0.62
N MET A 184 13.38 -18.42 -0.65
CA MET A 184 12.70 -17.20 -1.10
C MET A 184 11.24 -17.15 -0.64
N ILE A 185 10.52 -18.29 -0.63
CA ILE A 185 9.16 -18.35 -0.07
C ILE A 185 9.18 -17.97 1.41
N LEU A 186 10.13 -18.50 2.19
CA LEU A 186 10.26 -18.14 3.61
C LEU A 186 10.59 -16.66 3.81
N CYS A 187 11.50 -16.10 3.01
CA CYS A 187 11.79 -14.66 3.04
C CYS A 187 10.54 -13.83 2.71
N ALA A 188 9.79 -14.21 1.67
CA ALA A 188 8.54 -13.55 1.32
C ALA A 188 7.53 -13.62 2.46
N MET A 189 7.36 -14.77 3.11
CA MET A 189 6.46 -14.92 4.26
C MET A 189 6.85 -14.01 5.43
N VAL A 190 8.14 -13.86 5.71
CA VAL A 190 8.63 -12.98 6.78
C VAL A 190 8.37 -11.51 6.44
N ILE A 191 8.62 -11.10 5.19
CA ILE A 191 8.38 -9.73 4.71
C ILE A 191 6.88 -9.42 4.74
N GLU A 192 6.05 -10.31 4.21
CA GLU A 192 4.59 -10.14 4.19
C GLU A 192 3.98 -10.18 5.60
N GLY A 193 4.50 -11.04 6.47
CA GLY A 193 4.17 -11.03 7.89
C GLY A 193 4.49 -9.70 8.54
N GLY A 194 5.68 -9.13 8.27
CA GLY A 194 6.07 -7.80 8.75
C GLY A 194 5.14 -6.70 8.22
N ASN A 195 4.71 -6.77 6.97
CA ASN A 195 3.73 -5.84 6.41
C ASN A 195 2.40 -5.87 7.15
N ALA A 196 1.92 -7.05 7.60
CA ALA A 196 0.71 -7.16 8.40
C ALA A 196 0.79 -6.35 9.71
N PHE A 197 1.97 -6.26 10.31
CA PHE A 197 2.21 -5.48 11.53
C PHE A 197 2.31 -3.97 11.28
N VAL A 198 2.63 -3.54 10.07
CA VAL A 198 2.75 -2.12 9.71
C VAL A 198 1.46 -1.54 9.15
N MET A 199 0.66 -2.37 8.44
CA MET A 199 -0.56 -1.95 7.73
C MET A 199 -1.84 -1.96 8.56
N MET A 200 -1.74 -2.19 9.86
CA MET A 200 -2.90 -2.24 10.76
C MET A 200 -3.53 -0.85 11.03
#